data_190d9b7f611e650586d09a1f73577cc0
#
_entry.id   190d9b7f611e650586d09a1f73577cc0
#
_cell.length_a   1.000
_cell.length_b   1.000
_cell.length_c   1.000
_cell.angle_alpha   90.00
_cell.angle_beta   90.00
_cell.angle_gamma   90.00
#
_symmetry.space_group_name_H-M   'P 1'
#
loop_
_entity.id
_entity.type
_entity.pdbx_description
1 polymer ?
#
loop_
_entity_poly.entity_id
_entity_poly.type
_entity_poly.pdbx_seq_one_letter_code
_entity_poly.pdbx_strand_id
1 'polypeptide(L)'
;MVFQAFNLFPHLTVLSNITLAPLHVRKWSKEQAEESAMQLLDRVGIPEQADKYPGQLSGGQQQRVAIARALAMQPKIMLFDEPTSALDPEMIKEVLDVMTELAESGMTMLVVTHEMGFAREVCDRMVFFD
;
A
#
# COMPACT_ATOMS: atom_id res chain seq x y z
N MET A 1 -1.83 8.43 2.92
CA MET A 1 -0.68 8.12 3.79
C MET A 1 -0.73 6.65 4.21
N VAL A 2 0.42 5.99 4.25
CA VAL A 2 0.53 4.60 4.68
C VAL A 2 1.24 4.55 6.02
N PHE A 3 0.60 3.98 7.03
CA PHE A 3 1.08 3.93 8.41
C PHE A 3 1.68 2.57 8.76
N GLN A 4 2.41 2.51 9.88
CA GLN A 4 2.88 1.24 10.42
C GLN A 4 1.72 0.35 10.90
N ALA A 5 0.62 0.94 11.39
CA ALA A 5 -0.64 0.25 11.60
C ALA A 5 -1.43 0.31 10.31
N PHE A 6 -2.00 -0.80 9.86
CA PHE A 6 -2.56 -0.91 8.51
C PHE A 6 -3.85 -0.11 8.31
N ASN A 7 -4.62 0.12 9.37
CA ASN A 7 -5.84 0.93 9.37
C ASN A 7 -6.92 0.49 8.38
N LEU A 8 -6.97 -0.81 8.08
CA LEU A 8 -8.02 -1.36 7.24
C LEU A 8 -9.30 -1.54 8.04
N PHE A 9 -10.44 -1.37 7.37
CA PHE A 9 -11.74 -1.61 7.97
C PHE A 9 -11.98 -3.12 8.08
N PRO A 10 -12.02 -3.69 9.30
CA PRO A 10 -12.10 -5.14 9.46
C PRO A 10 -13.42 -5.77 9.02
N HIS A 11 -14.49 -4.97 8.91
CA HIS A 11 -15.79 -5.41 8.48
C HIS A 11 -16.01 -5.34 6.97
N LEU A 12 -15.02 -4.82 6.22
CA LEU A 12 -15.06 -4.76 4.76
C LEU A 12 -14.06 -5.73 4.15
N THR A 13 -14.40 -6.27 3.00
CA THR A 13 -13.45 -7.10 2.23
C THR A 13 -12.26 -6.26 1.77
N VAL A 14 -11.21 -6.92 1.31
CA VAL A 14 -10.05 -6.26 0.70
C VAL A 14 -10.50 -5.35 -0.44
N LEU A 15 -11.31 -5.87 -1.35
CA LEU A 15 -11.82 -5.10 -2.48
C LEU A 15 -12.60 -3.86 -2.01
N SER A 16 -13.48 -4.02 -1.04
CA SER A 16 -14.27 -2.91 -0.50
C SER A 16 -13.41 -1.86 0.20
N ASN A 17 -12.37 -2.28 0.90
CA ASN A 17 -11.41 -1.34 1.50
C ASN A 17 -10.77 -0.43 0.45
N ILE A 18 -10.49 -0.96 -0.73
CA ILE A 18 -9.84 -0.20 -1.80
C ILE A 18 -10.84 0.67 -2.55
N THR A 19 -12.07 0.16 -2.80
CA THR A 19 -13.05 0.87 -3.63
C THR A 19 -13.82 1.95 -2.89
N LEU A 20 -13.81 1.94 -1.56
CA LEU A 20 -14.64 2.84 -0.76
C LEU A 20 -14.44 4.31 -1.12
N ALA A 21 -13.21 4.79 -1.14
CA ALA A 21 -12.92 6.19 -1.42
C ALA A 21 -13.22 6.58 -2.88
N PRO A 22 -12.78 5.80 -3.89
CA PRO A 22 -13.16 6.09 -5.27
C PRO A 22 -14.68 6.19 -5.49
N LEU A 23 -15.46 5.33 -4.85
CA LEU A 23 -16.91 5.37 -4.98
C LEU A 23 -17.53 6.62 -4.35
N HIS A 24 -17.07 7.02 -3.18
CA HIS A 24 -17.68 8.11 -2.41
C HIS A 24 -17.08 9.48 -2.71
N VAL A 25 -15.79 9.56 -2.94
CA VAL A 25 -15.09 10.83 -3.14
C VAL A 25 -15.05 11.21 -4.63
N ARG A 26 -14.66 10.25 -5.49
CA ARG A 26 -14.53 10.50 -6.93
C ARG A 26 -15.80 10.20 -7.71
N LYS A 27 -16.81 9.63 -7.07
CA LYS A 27 -18.09 9.28 -7.68
C LYS A 27 -17.96 8.34 -8.88
N TRP A 28 -16.96 7.45 -8.84
CA TRP A 28 -16.80 6.44 -9.87
C TRP A 28 -17.94 5.43 -9.80
N SER A 29 -18.26 4.80 -10.93
CA SER A 29 -19.19 3.68 -10.94
C SER A 29 -18.56 2.50 -10.19
N LYS A 30 -19.42 1.59 -9.71
CA LYS A 30 -18.95 0.38 -9.05
C LYS A 30 -18.00 -0.42 -9.94
N GLU A 31 -18.32 -0.54 -11.23
CA GLU A 31 -17.50 -1.27 -12.19
C GLU A 31 -16.12 -0.64 -12.36
N GLN A 32 -16.04 0.68 -12.51
CA GLN A 32 -14.77 1.41 -12.62
C GLN A 32 -13.93 1.24 -11.36
N ALA A 33 -14.54 1.38 -10.19
CA ALA A 33 -13.85 1.26 -8.92
C ALA A 33 -13.29 -0.15 -8.70
N GLU A 34 -14.09 -1.19 -8.99
CA GLU A 34 -13.66 -2.57 -8.83
C GLU A 34 -12.56 -2.95 -9.83
N GLU A 35 -12.69 -2.50 -11.09
CA GLU A 35 -11.66 -2.76 -12.10
C GLU A 35 -10.33 -2.13 -11.69
N SER A 36 -10.35 -0.88 -11.27
CA SER A 36 -9.16 -0.18 -10.78
C SER A 36 -8.56 -0.89 -9.57
N ALA A 37 -9.40 -1.31 -8.62
CA ALA A 37 -8.95 -2.00 -7.42
C ALA A 37 -8.29 -3.34 -7.74
N MET A 38 -8.84 -4.10 -8.69
CA MET A 38 -8.24 -5.38 -9.10
C MET A 38 -6.89 -5.16 -9.78
N GLN A 39 -6.75 -4.13 -10.59
CA GLN A 39 -5.46 -3.78 -11.19
C GLN A 39 -4.42 -3.41 -10.12
N LEU A 40 -4.83 -2.69 -9.09
CA LEU A 40 -3.95 -2.32 -7.99
C LEU A 40 -3.57 -3.53 -7.14
N LEU A 41 -4.50 -4.44 -6.89
CA LEU A 41 -4.20 -5.69 -6.17
C LEU A 41 -3.22 -6.55 -6.97
N ASP A 42 -3.36 -6.59 -8.27
CA ASP A 42 -2.40 -7.28 -9.13
C ASP A 42 -1.02 -6.62 -9.05
N ARG A 43 -0.98 -5.30 -9.07
CA ARG A 43 0.27 -4.54 -8.95
C ARG A 43 1.01 -4.79 -7.64
N VAL A 44 0.27 -4.94 -6.53
CA VAL A 44 0.89 -5.27 -5.24
C VAL A 44 1.00 -6.78 -5.00
N GLY A 45 0.62 -7.60 -5.98
CA GLY A 45 0.89 -9.03 -6.01
C GLY A 45 -0.09 -9.92 -5.26
N ILE A 46 -1.29 -9.45 -4.93
CA ILE A 46 -2.28 -10.23 -4.17
C ILE A 46 -3.71 -10.15 -4.72
N PRO A 47 -3.93 -10.29 -6.04
CA PRO A 47 -5.29 -10.19 -6.59
C PRO A 47 -6.24 -11.26 -6.07
N GLU A 48 -5.72 -12.44 -5.70
CA GLU A 48 -6.50 -13.54 -5.17
C GLU A 48 -7.11 -13.28 -3.79
N GLN A 49 -6.67 -12.20 -3.12
CA GLN A 49 -7.15 -11.86 -1.78
C GLN A 49 -8.36 -10.91 -1.79
N ALA A 50 -8.86 -10.54 -2.96
CA ALA A 50 -9.90 -9.50 -3.12
C ALA A 50 -11.14 -9.72 -2.27
N ASP A 51 -11.61 -10.97 -2.16
CA ASP A 51 -12.85 -11.30 -1.46
C ASP A 51 -12.65 -11.63 0.01
N LYS A 52 -11.42 -11.59 0.51
CA LYS A 52 -11.13 -11.88 1.91
C LYS A 52 -11.24 -10.63 2.78
N TYR A 53 -11.36 -10.86 4.09
CA TYR A 53 -11.35 -9.80 5.08
C TYR A 53 -9.94 -9.62 5.63
N PRO A 54 -9.61 -8.40 6.13
CA PRO A 54 -8.26 -8.14 6.66
C PRO A 54 -7.77 -9.16 7.69
N GLY A 55 -8.66 -9.64 8.56
CA GLY A 55 -8.29 -10.63 9.58
C GLY A 55 -7.82 -11.97 9.04
N GLN A 56 -8.05 -12.24 7.75
CA GLN A 56 -7.63 -13.48 7.08
C GLN A 56 -6.28 -13.33 6.38
N LEU A 57 -5.67 -12.15 6.44
CA LEU A 57 -4.42 -11.82 5.75
C LEU A 57 -3.24 -11.74 6.71
N SER A 58 -2.04 -12.01 6.21
CA SER A 58 -0.80 -11.71 6.95
C SER A 58 -0.62 -10.20 7.09
N GLY A 59 0.24 -9.78 8.02
CA GLY A 59 0.56 -8.36 8.18
C GLY A 59 1.12 -7.73 6.91
N GLY A 60 1.98 -8.43 6.20
CA GLY A 60 2.53 -7.96 4.92
C GLY A 60 1.47 -7.81 3.85
N GLN A 61 0.52 -8.75 3.78
CA GLN A 61 -0.60 -8.65 2.86
C GLN A 61 -1.51 -7.48 3.23
N GLN A 62 -1.81 -7.29 4.51
CA GLN A 62 -2.61 -6.14 4.96
C GLN A 62 -1.95 -4.83 4.59
N GLN A 63 -0.62 -4.73 4.75
CA GLN A 63 0.10 -3.51 4.39
C GLN A 63 0.05 -3.27 2.86
N ARG A 64 0.15 -4.33 2.07
CA ARG A 64 0.00 -4.19 0.61
C ARG A 64 -1.40 -3.73 0.21
N VAL A 65 -2.44 -4.18 0.92
CA VAL A 65 -3.80 -3.66 0.71
C VAL A 65 -3.87 -2.17 1.06
N ALA A 66 -3.24 -1.76 2.16
CA ALA A 66 -3.20 -0.36 2.55
C ALA A 66 -2.50 0.51 1.49
N ILE A 67 -1.43 0.01 0.88
CA ILE A 67 -0.75 0.69 -0.22
C ILE A 67 -1.68 0.79 -1.44
N ALA A 68 -2.35 -0.30 -1.81
CA ALA A 68 -3.29 -0.31 -2.93
C ALA A 68 -4.44 0.67 -2.68
N ARG A 69 -4.97 0.72 -1.46
CA ARG A 69 -6.02 1.67 -1.08
C ARG A 69 -5.57 3.11 -1.27
N ALA A 70 -4.35 3.42 -0.85
CA ALA A 70 -3.80 4.77 -1.03
C ALA A 70 -3.63 5.10 -2.52
N LEU A 71 -3.15 4.15 -3.33
CA LEU A 71 -2.98 4.34 -4.77
C LEU A 71 -4.31 4.52 -5.51
N ALA A 72 -5.40 3.98 -4.98
CA ALA A 72 -6.73 4.07 -5.60
C ALA A 72 -7.21 5.52 -5.73
N MET A 73 -6.71 6.42 -4.88
CA MET A 73 -7.04 7.83 -4.93
C MET A 73 -6.17 8.61 -5.93
N GLN A 74 -5.28 7.92 -6.63
CA GLN A 74 -4.38 8.50 -7.63
C GLN A 74 -3.59 9.70 -7.09
N PRO A 75 -2.86 9.52 -5.97
CA PRO A 75 -2.14 10.62 -5.34
C PRO A 75 -0.93 11.04 -6.18
N LYS A 76 -0.55 12.30 -6.06
CA LYS A 76 0.68 12.80 -6.67
C LYS A 76 1.89 12.45 -5.82
N ILE A 77 1.69 12.37 -4.50
CA ILE A 77 2.75 12.07 -3.53
C ILE A 77 2.23 10.99 -2.58
N MET A 78 3.03 9.94 -2.37
CA MET A 78 2.75 8.92 -1.37
C MET A 78 3.58 9.18 -0.12
N LEU A 79 2.94 9.13 1.04
CA LEU A 79 3.59 9.27 2.34
C LEU A 79 3.59 7.93 3.06
N PHE A 80 4.78 7.46 3.46
CA PHE A 80 4.94 6.21 4.20
C PHE A 80 5.57 6.52 5.56
N ASP A 81 4.91 6.11 6.63
CA ASP A 81 5.41 6.29 8.00
C ASP A 81 5.74 4.94 8.61
N GLU A 82 7.01 4.56 8.56
CA GLU A 82 7.55 3.29 9.06
C GLU A 82 6.69 2.09 8.63
N PRO A 83 6.49 1.89 7.31
CA PRO A 83 5.51 0.91 6.81
C PRO A 83 5.84 -0.54 7.13
N THR A 84 7.07 -0.84 7.55
CA THR A 84 7.51 -2.20 7.85
C THR A 84 7.72 -2.47 9.35
N SER A 85 7.56 -1.46 10.21
CA SER A 85 7.94 -1.60 11.62
C SER A 85 7.08 -2.59 12.41
N ALA A 86 5.85 -2.83 11.99
CA ALA A 86 4.93 -3.78 12.62
C ALA A 86 4.98 -5.19 12.00
N LEU A 87 5.95 -5.45 11.11
CA LEU A 87 6.02 -6.68 10.33
C LEU A 87 7.16 -7.58 10.76
N ASP A 88 6.94 -8.90 10.62
CA ASP A 88 8.00 -9.88 10.77
C ASP A 88 8.99 -9.78 9.60
N PRO A 89 10.27 -10.16 9.79
CA PRO A 89 11.28 -10.05 8.73
C PRO A 89 10.88 -10.67 7.39
N GLU A 90 10.14 -11.76 7.42
CA GLU A 90 9.68 -12.45 6.20
C GLU A 90 8.73 -11.58 5.37
N MET A 91 7.92 -10.76 6.05
CA MET A 91 6.92 -9.90 5.43
C MET A 91 7.50 -8.58 4.94
N ILE A 92 8.60 -8.12 5.57
CA ILE A 92 9.23 -6.85 5.26
C ILE A 92 9.65 -6.81 3.78
N LYS A 93 10.30 -7.87 3.30
CA LYS A 93 10.77 -7.93 1.92
C LYS A 93 9.64 -7.72 0.91
N GLU A 94 8.50 -8.37 1.13
CA GLU A 94 7.36 -8.26 0.22
C GLU A 94 6.86 -6.82 0.10
N VAL A 95 6.78 -6.11 1.22
CA VAL A 95 6.35 -4.70 1.23
C VAL A 95 7.40 -3.80 0.59
N LEU A 96 8.68 -4.01 0.89
CA LEU A 96 9.76 -3.22 0.30
C LEU A 96 9.85 -3.43 -1.21
N ASP A 97 9.60 -4.64 -1.69
CA ASP A 97 9.59 -4.91 -3.14
C ASP A 97 8.50 -4.09 -3.85
N VAL A 98 7.32 -3.99 -3.25
CA VAL A 98 6.24 -3.15 -3.78
C VAL A 98 6.65 -1.67 -3.79
N MET A 99 7.24 -1.20 -2.70
CA MET A 99 7.69 0.20 -2.59
C MET A 99 8.79 0.50 -3.60
N THR A 100 9.70 -0.43 -3.83
CA THR A 100 10.77 -0.31 -4.83
C THR A 100 10.17 -0.18 -6.24
N GLU A 101 9.20 -1.02 -6.57
CA GLU A 101 8.51 -0.95 -7.86
C GLU A 101 7.82 0.41 -8.04
N LEU A 102 7.16 0.92 -7.00
CA LEU A 102 6.53 2.23 -7.06
C LEU A 102 7.56 3.35 -7.30
N ALA A 103 8.70 3.29 -6.63
CA ALA A 103 9.77 4.27 -6.81
C ALA A 103 10.31 4.22 -8.24
N GLU A 104 10.53 3.02 -8.77
CA GLU A 104 11.01 2.82 -10.14
C GLU A 104 10.01 3.30 -11.20
N SER A 105 8.72 3.26 -10.88
CA SER A 105 7.67 3.75 -11.78
C SER A 105 7.57 5.28 -11.83
N GLY A 106 8.38 5.98 -11.04
CA GLY A 106 8.40 7.44 -11.01
C GLY A 106 7.47 8.09 -9.98
N MET A 107 6.89 7.30 -9.09
CA MET A 107 6.04 7.82 -8.02
C MET A 107 6.86 8.67 -7.05
N THR A 108 6.40 9.88 -6.76
CA THR A 108 7.01 10.72 -5.72
C THR A 108 6.61 10.20 -4.34
N MET A 109 7.61 9.89 -3.53
CA MET A 109 7.40 9.26 -2.23
C MET A 109 8.21 9.96 -1.15
N LEU A 110 7.58 10.17 0.00
CA LEU A 110 8.27 10.56 1.23
C LEU A 110 8.15 9.39 2.20
N VAL A 111 9.28 8.82 2.60
CA VAL A 111 9.32 7.59 3.40
C VAL A 111 10.11 7.81 4.69
N VAL A 112 9.46 7.56 5.83
CA VAL A 112 10.13 7.47 7.12
C VAL A 112 10.39 5.99 7.38
N THR A 113 11.65 5.58 7.47
CA THR A 113 12.01 4.18 7.57
C THR A 113 13.31 3.96 8.34
N HIS A 114 13.42 2.79 8.97
CA HIS A 114 14.67 2.28 9.54
C HIS A 114 15.38 1.30 8.60
N GLU A 115 14.75 1.02 7.44
CA GLU A 115 15.30 0.08 6.46
C GLU A 115 16.35 0.80 5.59
N MET A 116 17.57 0.89 6.10
CA MET A 116 18.64 1.67 5.45
C MET A 116 19.07 1.13 4.09
N GLY A 117 19.07 -0.20 3.93
CA GLY A 117 19.36 -0.81 2.63
C GLY A 117 18.41 -0.39 1.55
N PHE A 118 17.11 -0.42 1.87
CA PHE A 118 16.06 0.05 0.97
C PHE A 118 16.24 1.54 0.65
N ALA A 119 16.42 2.36 1.70
CA ALA A 119 16.57 3.79 1.52
C ALA A 119 17.74 4.14 0.60
N ARG A 120 18.90 3.49 0.79
CA ARG A 120 20.08 3.72 -0.04
C ARG A 120 19.88 3.31 -1.50
N GLU A 121 19.13 2.23 -1.72
CA GLU A 121 18.90 1.70 -3.06
C GLU A 121 17.96 2.55 -3.90
N VAL A 122 16.91 3.10 -3.29
CA VAL A 122 15.81 3.73 -4.04
C VAL A 122 15.67 5.23 -3.86
N CYS A 123 16.27 5.83 -2.84
CA CYS A 123 16.07 7.25 -2.56
C CYS A 123 16.93 8.15 -3.44
N ASP A 124 16.36 9.29 -3.82
CA ASP A 124 17.08 10.38 -4.49
C ASP A 124 17.71 11.32 -3.46
N ARG A 125 17.07 11.40 -2.29
CA ARG A 125 17.53 12.26 -1.20
C ARG A 125 17.21 11.62 0.15
N MET A 126 18.20 11.60 1.04
CA MET A 126 18.07 10.99 2.36
C MET A 126 18.40 12.00 3.46
N VAL A 127 17.56 12.02 4.50
CA VAL A 127 17.76 12.86 5.68
C VAL A 127 17.74 11.98 6.92
N PHE A 128 18.72 12.12 7.80
CA PHE A 128 18.79 11.37 9.05
C PHE A 128 18.30 12.23 10.20
N PHE A 129 17.48 11.63 11.08
CA PHE A 129 17.03 12.25 12.31
C PHE A 129 17.62 11.52 13.51
N ASP A 130 18.03 12.28 14.50
CA ASP A 130 18.52 11.73 15.78
C ASP A 130 17.35 11.46 16.74
#